data_c2b1ea262616b0b6412ee9074b00f7b3
#
_entry.id   c2b1ea262616b0b6412ee9074b00f7b3
#
_cell.length_a   1.000
_cell.length_b   1.000
_cell.length_c   1.000
_cell.angle_alpha   90.00
_cell.angle_beta   90.00
_cell.angle_gamma   90.00
#
_symmetry.space_group_name_H-M   'P 1'
#
loop_
_entity.id
_entity.type
_entity.pdbx_description
1 polymer ?
#
loop_
_entity_poly.entity_id
_entity_poly.type
_entity_poly.pdbx_seq_one_letter_code
_entity_poly.pdbx_strand_id
1 'polypeptide(L)'
;MEWTRLLSTKRQRPGRHQDVRSADTDLRSEFEKDYHRIIGSASFRRLQDKTQVFPLDKSDFIRTRLTHSMEVSSLAKSLGQNIGESILAHKKDASFTSGMKEDICNILQCAGLIHDIGNPPFGHYGEFAIREWFERNLPMLKYHGTPIEELLEEQMRKDFYHFEGNAQALRLVSKLHFLVDENGMNLTYALLNTIIKYPVSSTQIRPESGDIREKKMGYYFADRELFEDIVLETGAGNCRHPLTFILEAADDIAYKTADIEDAFVKGFITYHSLRDELRKLQNREKKLAVPEQAEWNRFRPADKLVELYERAKKNGVDNPGDYAVKNWIVKAQGVLIGYATSGFTSHYDEIMNGVYKTDLFADTPAEGLVKLLGEIACKCVFKSETIYRMEVKEAVMLDNLMDRFMGAIIKYDDPAQKLNSIEERLVSFISNNYKKAYRYHAEGQPDIYRLYLRLLLVTDYICGMTDSYAKRLYQELNAIMA
;
A
#
# COMPACT_ATOMS: atom_id res chain seq x y z
N MET A 1 -5.63 -21.06 11.22
CA MET A 1 -4.22 -20.62 11.23
C MET A 1 -3.68 -20.63 12.65
N GLU A 2 -2.36 -20.72 12.82
CA GLU A 2 -1.71 -20.78 14.15
C GLU A 2 -0.70 -19.64 14.29
N TRP A 3 -0.73 -18.92 15.40
CA TRP A 3 0.16 -17.77 15.63
C TRP A 3 1.65 -18.13 15.57
N THR A 4 2.03 -19.30 16.02
CA THR A 4 3.41 -19.80 15.97
C THR A 4 3.97 -19.87 14.55
N ARG A 5 3.12 -20.18 13.56
CA ARG A 5 3.48 -20.19 12.13
C ARG A 5 3.33 -18.82 11.50
N LEU A 6 2.23 -18.12 11.80
CA LEU A 6 1.97 -16.78 11.26
C LEU A 6 3.10 -15.79 11.59
N LEU A 7 3.75 -15.94 12.74
CA LEU A 7 4.86 -15.11 13.20
C LEU A 7 6.23 -15.70 12.84
N SER A 8 6.34 -16.42 11.71
CA SER A 8 7.60 -17.01 11.26
C SER A 8 8.69 -15.96 11.04
N THR A 9 9.85 -16.20 11.63
CA THR A 9 11.06 -15.38 11.47
C THR A 9 11.90 -15.79 10.27
N LYS A 10 11.47 -16.81 9.50
CA LYS A 10 12.16 -17.26 8.29
C LYS A 10 12.28 -16.12 7.26
N ARG A 11 13.37 -16.16 6.50
CA ARG A 11 13.74 -15.20 5.47
C ARG A 11 14.09 -15.94 4.17
N GLN A 12 14.09 -15.23 3.04
CA GLN A 12 14.51 -15.81 1.75
C GLN A 12 15.95 -16.32 1.81
N ARG A 13 16.89 -15.52 2.33
CA ARG A 13 18.27 -15.94 2.51
C ARG A 13 18.34 -16.91 3.70
N PRO A 14 18.81 -18.16 3.47
CA PRO A 14 19.10 -19.06 4.57
C PRO A 14 20.05 -18.34 5.56
N GLY A 15 19.75 -18.43 6.86
CA GLY A 15 20.62 -17.88 7.87
C GLY A 15 22.04 -18.43 7.66
N ARG A 16 23.03 -17.57 7.51
CA ARG A 16 24.40 -18.04 7.71
C ARG A 16 24.41 -18.67 9.08
N HIS A 17 24.94 -19.91 9.20
CA HIS A 17 25.21 -20.51 10.50
C HIS A 17 25.82 -19.38 11.35
N GLN A 18 25.07 -18.94 12.35
CA GLN A 18 25.49 -17.81 13.16
C GLN A 18 26.85 -18.21 13.72
N ASP A 19 27.88 -17.44 13.39
CA ASP A 19 29.10 -17.48 14.17
C ASP A 19 28.65 -17.33 15.63
N VAL A 20 28.84 -18.36 16.44
CA VAL A 20 28.35 -18.49 17.82
C VAL A 20 28.71 -17.25 18.67
N ARG A 21 29.65 -16.41 18.23
CA ARG A 21 30.09 -15.19 18.88
C ARG A 21 29.25 -13.93 18.61
N SER A 22 28.39 -13.91 17.59
CA SER A 22 27.54 -12.74 17.28
C SER A 22 26.10 -12.88 17.80
N ALA A 23 25.65 -14.10 18.13
CA ALA A 23 24.29 -14.35 18.59
C ALA A 23 24.04 -13.84 20.03
N ASP A 24 25.07 -13.83 20.89
CA ASP A 24 24.93 -13.46 22.30
C ASP A 24 24.86 -11.94 22.56
N THR A 25 25.09 -11.09 21.58
CA THR A 25 25.18 -9.63 21.78
C THR A 25 24.05 -8.82 21.15
N ASP A 26 23.28 -9.37 20.19
CA ASP A 26 22.19 -8.66 19.53
C ASP A 26 20.83 -9.10 20.12
N LEU A 27 20.31 -8.31 21.03
CA LEU A 27 19.04 -8.56 21.73
C LEU A 27 17.80 -8.20 20.89
N ARG A 28 17.97 -7.64 19.69
CA ARG A 28 16.84 -7.27 18.82
C ARG A 28 16.14 -8.51 18.28
N SER A 29 14.80 -8.49 18.30
CA SER A 29 13.99 -9.47 17.58
C SER A 29 14.25 -9.41 16.07
N GLU A 30 13.89 -10.47 15.34
CA GLU A 30 14.01 -10.47 13.87
C GLU A 30 13.13 -9.39 13.22
N PHE A 31 12.00 -9.05 13.84
CA PHE A 31 11.11 -7.99 13.35
C PHE A 31 11.66 -6.58 13.61
N GLU A 32 12.37 -6.37 14.71
CA GLU A 32 13.12 -5.11 14.94
C GLU A 32 14.28 -4.95 13.96
N LYS A 33 14.92 -6.05 13.56
CA LYS A 33 15.92 -6.02 12.47
C LYS A 33 15.28 -5.65 11.12
N ASP A 34 14.05 -6.07 10.86
CA ASP A 34 13.31 -5.64 9.66
C ASP A 34 13.05 -4.13 9.66
N TYR A 35 12.65 -3.57 10.81
CA TYR A 35 12.49 -2.12 10.93
C TYR A 35 13.76 -1.36 10.50
N HIS A 36 14.92 -1.77 11.01
CA HIS A 36 16.20 -1.13 10.65
C HIS A 36 16.54 -1.26 9.16
N ARG A 37 16.23 -2.40 8.53
CA ARG A 37 16.44 -2.60 7.09
C ARG A 37 15.54 -1.67 6.25
N ILE A 38 14.29 -1.50 6.66
CA ILE A 38 13.32 -0.66 5.98
C ILE A 38 13.75 0.81 6.02
N ILE A 39 13.96 1.37 7.21
CA ILE A 39 14.29 2.80 7.36
C ILE A 39 15.66 3.16 6.75
N GLY A 40 16.60 2.21 6.73
CA GLY A 40 17.89 2.35 6.08
C GLY A 40 17.84 2.30 4.55
N SER A 41 16.73 1.88 3.94
CA SER A 41 16.61 1.67 2.50
C SER A 41 16.43 2.97 1.71
N ALA A 42 16.97 3.01 0.50
CA ALA A 42 16.75 4.13 -0.43
C ALA A 42 15.29 4.21 -0.90
N SER A 43 14.63 3.05 -1.05
CA SER A 43 13.23 2.99 -1.49
C SER A 43 12.29 3.61 -0.47
N PHE A 44 12.52 3.38 0.84
CA PHE A 44 11.75 4.04 1.89
C PHE A 44 11.97 5.57 1.89
N ARG A 45 13.22 6.03 1.74
CA ARG A 45 13.51 7.48 1.67
C ARG A 45 12.86 8.17 0.47
N ARG A 46 12.64 7.47 -0.65
CA ARG A 46 11.95 8.04 -1.82
C ARG A 46 10.48 8.38 -1.57
N LEU A 47 9.84 7.79 -0.56
CA LEU A 47 8.46 8.12 -0.18
C LEU A 47 8.29 9.58 0.24
N GLN A 48 9.37 10.28 0.63
CA GLN A 48 9.34 11.72 0.97
C GLN A 48 8.94 12.62 -0.21
N ASP A 49 9.19 12.18 -1.45
CA ASP A 49 8.87 12.92 -2.68
C ASP A 49 7.93 12.10 -3.57
N LYS A 50 7.05 11.34 -2.94
CA LYS A 50 5.86 10.72 -3.56
C LYS A 50 4.62 11.27 -2.88
N THR A 51 3.69 11.74 -3.66
CA THR A 51 2.49 12.39 -3.18
C THR A 51 1.47 11.40 -2.65
N GLN A 52 0.72 11.82 -1.62
CA GLN A 52 -0.44 11.07 -1.14
C GLN A 52 -1.70 11.48 -1.90
N VAL A 53 -2.05 12.77 -1.93
CA VAL A 53 -3.29 13.29 -2.52
C VAL A 53 -3.06 14.42 -3.53
N PHE A 54 -2.12 15.34 -3.28
CA PHE A 54 -1.90 16.54 -4.09
C PHE A 54 -0.52 16.52 -4.76
N PRO A 55 -0.42 15.96 -5.98
CA PRO A 55 0.85 15.78 -6.66
C PRO A 55 1.58 17.11 -6.91
N LEU A 56 2.92 17.06 -6.71
CA LEU A 56 3.80 18.20 -6.97
C LEU A 56 3.43 19.50 -6.22
N ASP A 57 2.64 19.41 -5.16
CA ASP A 57 2.33 20.55 -4.30
C ASP A 57 3.57 20.96 -3.49
N LYS A 58 3.81 22.25 -3.37
CA LYS A 58 4.96 22.84 -2.66
C LYS A 58 4.63 23.29 -1.24
N SER A 59 3.43 23.04 -0.75
CA SER A 59 3.01 23.44 0.59
C SER A 59 3.65 22.55 1.65
N ASP A 60 4.19 23.14 2.70
CA ASP A 60 4.84 22.43 3.82
C ASP A 60 3.87 21.61 4.67
N PHE A 61 2.56 21.80 4.49
CA PHE A 61 1.51 21.17 5.30
C PHE A 61 0.92 19.90 4.68
N ILE A 62 1.27 19.58 3.42
CA ILE A 62 0.68 18.44 2.72
C ILE A 62 1.47 17.18 3.03
N ARG A 63 0.72 16.10 3.25
CA ARG A 63 1.29 14.78 3.52
C ARG A 63 1.98 14.21 2.29
N THR A 64 3.18 13.69 2.50
CA THR A 64 3.87 12.82 1.57
C THR A 64 3.56 11.36 1.91
N ARG A 65 3.87 10.43 1.02
CA ARG A 65 3.76 8.99 1.33
C ARG A 65 4.63 8.57 2.51
N LEU A 66 5.75 9.25 2.75
CA LEU A 66 6.59 8.98 3.91
C LEU A 66 5.85 9.32 5.21
N THR A 67 5.28 10.51 5.32
CA THR A 67 4.55 10.92 6.53
C THR A 67 3.29 10.10 6.73
N HIS A 68 2.55 9.79 5.66
CA HIS A 68 1.42 8.86 5.72
C HIS A 68 1.84 7.45 6.19
N SER A 69 2.92 6.88 5.63
CA SER A 69 3.44 5.57 6.07
C SER A 69 3.83 5.56 7.55
N MET A 70 4.34 6.69 8.08
CA MET A 70 4.62 6.83 9.51
C MET A 70 3.33 6.88 10.35
N GLU A 71 2.28 7.56 9.88
CA GLU A 71 0.96 7.58 10.52
C GLU A 71 0.35 6.16 10.55
N VAL A 72 0.34 5.47 9.40
CA VAL A 72 -0.15 4.08 9.31
C VAL A 72 0.66 3.15 10.22
N SER A 73 1.98 3.26 10.25
CA SER A 73 2.86 2.50 11.12
C SER A 73 2.52 2.66 12.61
N SER A 74 2.26 3.89 13.03
CA SER A 74 1.86 4.21 14.41
C SER A 74 0.49 3.65 14.76
N LEU A 75 -0.49 3.80 13.87
CA LEU A 75 -1.86 3.30 14.06
C LEU A 75 -1.89 1.77 14.04
N ALA A 76 -1.16 1.13 13.11
CA ALA A 76 -1.08 -0.32 13.01
C ALA A 76 -0.47 -0.95 14.27
N LYS A 77 0.60 -0.35 14.79
CA LYS A 77 1.19 -0.77 16.08
C LYS A 77 0.19 -0.64 17.23
N SER A 78 -0.54 0.48 17.28
CA SER A 78 -1.55 0.74 18.32
C SER A 78 -2.70 -0.26 18.26
N LEU A 79 -3.19 -0.57 17.05
CA LEU A 79 -4.18 -1.61 16.82
C LEU A 79 -3.66 -2.99 17.24
N GLY A 80 -2.41 -3.33 16.86
CA GLY A 80 -1.76 -4.58 17.26
C GLY A 80 -1.69 -4.73 18.79
N GLN A 81 -1.36 -3.65 19.49
CA GLN A 81 -1.34 -3.61 20.96
C GLN A 81 -2.73 -3.90 21.54
N ASN A 82 -3.77 -3.20 21.06
CA ASN A 82 -5.13 -3.35 21.58
C ASN A 82 -5.72 -4.73 21.24
N ILE A 83 -5.53 -5.22 20.03
CA ILE A 83 -6.02 -6.52 19.59
C ILE A 83 -5.29 -7.65 20.35
N GLY A 84 -3.96 -7.57 20.46
CA GLY A 84 -3.17 -8.54 21.19
C GLY A 84 -3.57 -8.61 22.68
N GLU A 85 -3.81 -7.46 23.30
CA GLU A 85 -4.32 -7.39 24.67
C GLU A 85 -5.71 -8.02 24.80
N SER A 86 -6.59 -7.75 23.82
CA SER A 86 -7.93 -8.33 23.79
C SER A 86 -7.90 -9.86 23.63
N ILE A 87 -7.00 -10.40 22.80
CA ILE A 87 -6.83 -11.85 22.64
C ILE A 87 -6.39 -12.48 23.96
N LEU A 88 -5.42 -11.88 24.67
CA LEU A 88 -4.95 -12.35 25.96
C LEU A 88 -6.04 -12.27 27.04
N ALA A 89 -6.70 -11.13 27.16
CA ALA A 89 -7.71 -10.90 28.19
C ALA A 89 -8.93 -11.82 28.06
N HIS A 90 -9.38 -12.07 26.83
CA HIS A 90 -10.53 -12.94 26.55
C HIS A 90 -10.15 -14.40 26.36
N LYS A 91 -8.87 -14.75 26.48
CA LYS A 91 -8.34 -16.12 26.27
C LYS A 91 -8.84 -16.74 24.94
N LYS A 92 -8.88 -15.94 23.89
CA LYS A 92 -9.34 -16.37 22.55
C LYS A 92 -8.50 -17.50 21.99
N ASP A 93 -7.21 -17.52 22.33
CA ASP A 93 -6.27 -18.55 21.93
C ASP A 93 -5.32 -18.85 23.12
N ALA A 94 -5.33 -20.09 23.58
CA ALA A 94 -4.50 -20.52 24.71
C ALA A 94 -2.99 -20.55 24.37
N SER A 95 -2.64 -20.62 23.08
CA SER A 95 -1.25 -20.60 22.61
C SER A 95 -0.67 -19.19 22.48
N PHE A 96 -1.53 -18.16 22.49
CA PHE A 96 -1.11 -16.77 22.29
C PHE A 96 -0.44 -16.19 23.55
N THR A 97 0.75 -15.63 23.38
CA THR A 97 1.58 -15.15 24.49
C THR A 97 1.81 -13.64 24.44
N SER A 98 2.28 -13.06 25.54
CA SER A 98 2.69 -11.64 25.56
C SER A 98 3.85 -11.33 24.61
N GLY A 99 4.77 -12.29 24.40
CA GLY A 99 5.83 -12.16 23.41
C GLY A 99 5.27 -12.07 21.98
N MET A 100 4.30 -12.91 21.64
CA MET A 100 3.62 -12.85 20.35
C MET A 100 2.89 -11.52 20.13
N LYS A 101 2.31 -10.91 21.17
CA LYS A 101 1.73 -9.56 21.09
C LYS A 101 2.78 -8.53 20.70
N GLU A 102 3.97 -8.60 21.27
CA GLU A 102 5.08 -7.70 20.96
C GLU A 102 5.55 -7.91 19.51
N ASP A 103 5.69 -9.15 19.07
CA ASP A 103 6.02 -9.49 17.68
C ASP A 103 5.00 -8.93 16.69
N ILE A 104 3.70 -9.09 16.96
CA ILE A 104 2.61 -8.49 16.18
C ILE A 104 2.77 -6.98 16.08
N CYS A 105 3.05 -6.29 17.18
CA CYS A 105 3.27 -4.84 17.18
C CYS A 105 4.45 -4.45 16.30
N ASN A 106 5.55 -5.18 16.35
CA ASN A 106 6.75 -4.90 15.55
C ASN A 106 6.52 -5.19 14.05
N ILE A 107 5.84 -6.31 13.72
CA ILE A 107 5.47 -6.62 12.33
C ILE A 107 4.55 -5.55 11.76
N LEU A 108 3.50 -5.16 12.48
CA LEU A 108 2.55 -4.14 12.04
C LEU A 108 3.19 -2.77 11.90
N GLN A 109 4.13 -2.42 12.79
CA GLN A 109 4.92 -1.21 12.67
C GLN A 109 5.73 -1.21 11.37
N CYS A 110 6.41 -2.30 11.04
CA CYS A 110 7.16 -2.47 9.80
C CYS A 110 6.25 -2.45 8.57
N ALA A 111 5.14 -3.20 8.63
CA ALA A 111 4.18 -3.30 7.52
C ALA A 111 3.59 -1.93 7.16
N GLY A 112 3.24 -1.12 8.17
CA GLY A 112 2.76 0.25 7.96
C GLY A 112 3.78 1.14 7.25
N LEU A 113 5.09 0.96 7.49
CA LEU A 113 6.14 1.73 6.79
C LEU A 113 6.24 1.39 5.30
N ILE A 114 5.93 0.16 4.91
CA ILE A 114 6.18 -0.33 3.54
C ILE A 114 4.92 -0.67 2.74
N HIS A 115 3.72 -0.50 3.31
CA HIS A 115 2.48 -0.89 2.63
C HIS A 115 2.30 -0.21 1.26
N ASP A 116 2.78 1.02 1.12
CA ASP A 116 2.69 1.86 -0.08
C ASP A 116 4.02 2.01 -0.85
N ILE A 117 5.07 1.24 -0.49
CA ILE A 117 6.43 1.40 -1.05
C ILE A 117 6.50 1.09 -2.55
N GLY A 118 5.58 0.29 -3.07
CA GLY A 118 5.51 -0.13 -4.47
C GLY A 118 4.73 0.82 -5.38
N ASN A 119 4.03 1.80 -4.84
CA ASN A 119 3.23 2.73 -5.65
C ASN A 119 4.11 3.51 -6.64
N PRO A 120 3.66 3.67 -7.90
CA PRO A 120 4.34 4.50 -8.89
C PRO A 120 4.32 5.98 -8.49
N PRO A 121 5.08 6.86 -9.18
CA PRO A 121 4.87 8.30 -9.07
C PRO A 121 3.41 8.64 -9.38
N PHE A 122 2.90 9.67 -8.71
CA PHE A 122 1.50 10.15 -8.81
C PHE A 122 0.45 9.15 -8.27
N GLY A 123 0.87 8.17 -7.49
CA GLY A 123 0.00 7.29 -6.71
C GLY A 123 -0.96 6.44 -7.53
N HIS A 124 -2.23 6.39 -7.12
CA HIS A 124 -3.25 5.57 -7.79
C HIS A 124 -3.52 5.99 -9.23
N TYR A 125 -3.38 7.28 -9.55
CA TYR A 125 -3.51 7.71 -10.93
C TYR A 125 -2.35 7.20 -11.79
N GLY A 126 -1.14 7.14 -11.22
CA GLY A 126 0.01 6.50 -11.87
C GLY A 126 -0.22 5.01 -12.16
N GLU A 127 -0.85 4.26 -11.24
CA GLU A 127 -1.25 2.86 -11.49
C GLU A 127 -2.22 2.76 -12.67
N PHE A 128 -3.23 3.63 -12.68
CA PHE A 128 -4.21 3.70 -13.76
C PHE A 128 -3.55 4.00 -15.12
N ALA A 129 -2.68 5.00 -15.17
CA ALA A 129 -1.98 5.37 -16.39
C ALA A 129 -1.08 4.23 -16.93
N ILE A 130 -0.41 3.48 -16.04
CA ILE A 130 0.39 2.31 -16.45
C ILE A 130 -0.50 1.22 -17.04
N ARG A 131 -1.66 0.91 -16.42
CA ARG A 131 -2.60 -0.09 -16.95
C ARG A 131 -3.13 0.29 -18.31
N GLU A 132 -3.64 1.52 -18.46
CA GLU A 132 -4.15 2.04 -19.75
C GLU A 132 -3.07 2.03 -20.82
N TRP A 133 -1.82 2.36 -20.46
CA TRP A 133 -0.72 2.28 -21.40
C TRP A 133 -0.54 0.87 -21.95
N PHE A 134 -0.52 -0.15 -21.09
CA PHE A 134 -0.38 -1.54 -21.52
C PHE A 134 -1.59 -2.02 -22.30
N GLU A 135 -2.81 -1.70 -21.90
CA GLU A 135 -4.03 -2.04 -22.65
C GLU A 135 -4.02 -1.50 -24.08
N ARG A 136 -3.52 -0.29 -24.27
CA ARG A 136 -3.42 0.33 -25.60
C ARG A 136 -2.26 -0.19 -26.43
N ASN A 137 -1.11 -0.43 -25.82
CA ASN A 137 0.14 -0.61 -26.56
C ASN A 137 0.59 -2.07 -26.64
N LEU A 138 0.33 -2.92 -25.64
CA LEU A 138 0.79 -4.31 -25.64
C LEU A 138 0.34 -5.10 -26.87
N PRO A 139 -0.90 -4.96 -27.38
CA PRO A 139 -1.34 -5.61 -28.62
C PRO A 139 -0.60 -5.15 -29.87
N MET A 140 -0.05 -3.93 -29.87
CA MET A 140 0.64 -3.34 -31.03
C MET A 140 2.15 -3.56 -31.00
N LEU A 141 2.72 -3.75 -29.83
CA LEU A 141 4.16 -4.01 -29.67
C LEU A 141 4.52 -5.38 -30.22
N LYS A 142 5.65 -5.45 -30.94
CA LYS A 142 6.12 -6.70 -31.57
C LYS A 142 7.48 -7.11 -31.04
N TYR A 143 7.65 -8.40 -30.86
CA TYR A 143 8.92 -9.05 -30.60
C TYR A 143 9.19 -10.09 -31.68
N HIS A 144 10.29 -9.95 -32.42
CA HIS A 144 10.61 -10.77 -33.61
C HIS A 144 9.47 -10.92 -34.63
N GLY A 145 8.71 -9.80 -34.82
CA GLY A 145 7.60 -9.73 -35.78
C GLY A 145 6.25 -10.20 -35.27
N THR A 146 6.19 -10.88 -34.11
CA THR A 146 4.95 -11.37 -33.48
C THR A 146 4.47 -10.38 -32.41
N PRO A 147 3.16 -10.07 -32.29
CA PRO A 147 2.61 -9.27 -31.21
C PRO A 147 3.01 -9.85 -29.85
N ILE A 148 3.47 -8.99 -28.93
CA ILE A 148 3.92 -9.42 -27.60
C ILE A 148 2.76 -10.05 -26.81
N GLU A 149 1.56 -9.53 -26.97
CA GLU A 149 0.36 -10.06 -26.33
C GLU A 149 0.10 -11.53 -26.63
N GLU A 150 0.40 -11.96 -27.85
CA GLU A 150 0.23 -13.36 -28.30
C GLU A 150 1.34 -14.28 -27.78
N LEU A 151 2.51 -13.72 -27.47
CA LEU A 151 3.67 -14.49 -26.98
C LEU A 151 3.61 -14.74 -25.47
N LEU A 152 3.01 -13.82 -24.70
CA LEU A 152 2.95 -13.91 -23.25
C LEU A 152 1.89 -14.91 -22.79
N GLU A 153 2.21 -15.70 -21.77
CA GLU A 153 1.23 -16.50 -21.05
C GLU A 153 0.14 -15.63 -20.43
N GLU A 154 -1.03 -16.21 -20.18
CA GLU A 154 -2.20 -15.49 -19.70
C GLU A 154 -1.91 -14.64 -18.46
N GLN A 155 -1.27 -15.21 -17.43
CA GLN A 155 -0.94 -14.46 -16.23
C GLN A 155 0.09 -13.36 -16.49
N MET A 156 1.14 -13.63 -17.29
CA MET A 156 2.15 -12.62 -17.63
C MET A 156 1.52 -11.40 -18.29
N ARG A 157 0.56 -11.60 -19.20
CA ARG A 157 -0.19 -10.54 -19.88
C ARG A 157 -1.10 -9.79 -18.91
N LYS A 158 -1.89 -10.53 -18.13
CA LYS A 158 -2.82 -9.95 -17.14
C LYS A 158 -2.12 -9.18 -16.02
N ASP A 159 -0.88 -9.52 -15.67
CA ASP A 159 -0.08 -8.78 -14.71
C ASP A 159 0.12 -7.31 -15.12
N PHE A 160 0.23 -7.04 -16.40
CA PHE A 160 0.33 -5.66 -16.91
C PHE A 160 -1.02 -4.95 -16.98
N TYR A 161 -2.08 -5.65 -17.39
CA TYR A 161 -3.44 -5.07 -17.45
C TYR A 161 -4.03 -4.82 -16.06
N HIS A 162 -3.56 -5.54 -15.07
CA HIS A 162 -3.98 -5.38 -13.66
C HIS A 162 -2.83 -4.89 -12.77
N PHE A 163 -1.88 -4.13 -13.35
CA PHE A 163 -0.76 -3.58 -12.59
C PHE A 163 -1.23 -3.02 -11.24
N GLU A 164 -0.52 -3.33 -10.15
CA GLU A 164 -0.96 -3.03 -8.78
C GLU A 164 0.23 -2.68 -7.88
N GLY A 165 0.16 -1.55 -7.17
CA GLY A 165 1.22 -1.08 -6.28
C GLY A 165 1.52 -2.03 -5.11
N ASN A 166 0.52 -2.77 -4.61
CA ASN A 166 0.75 -3.76 -3.54
C ASN A 166 1.58 -4.95 -4.04
N ALA A 167 1.30 -5.46 -5.26
CA ALA A 167 2.13 -6.49 -5.88
C ALA A 167 3.54 -5.97 -6.16
N GLN A 168 3.66 -4.72 -6.61
CA GLN A 168 4.94 -4.06 -6.82
C GLN A 168 5.71 -3.86 -5.50
N ALA A 169 5.02 -3.64 -4.36
CA ALA A 169 5.66 -3.56 -3.05
C ALA A 169 6.34 -4.88 -2.69
N LEU A 170 5.65 -6.02 -2.82
CA LEU A 170 6.25 -7.34 -2.59
C LEU A 170 7.50 -7.53 -3.46
N ARG A 171 7.40 -7.27 -4.76
CA ARG A 171 8.50 -7.38 -5.72
C ARG A 171 9.68 -6.48 -5.35
N LEU A 172 9.40 -5.23 -5.00
CA LEU A 172 10.44 -4.26 -4.64
C LEU A 172 11.25 -4.70 -3.42
N VAL A 173 10.58 -5.10 -2.33
CA VAL A 173 11.25 -5.44 -1.07
C VAL A 173 11.94 -6.80 -1.11
N SER A 174 11.46 -7.72 -1.97
CA SER A 174 11.96 -9.10 -2.04
C SER A 174 13.01 -9.35 -3.13
N LYS A 175 13.03 -8.55 -4.22
CA LYS A 175 13.89 -8.80 -5.39
C LYS A 175 14.67 -7.57 -5.87
N LEU A 176 14.02 -6.39 -5.94
CA LEU A 176 14.62 -5.24 -6.63
C LEU A 176 15.65 -4.49 -5.80
N HIS A 177 15.61 -4.63 -4.49
CA HIS A 177 16.58 -4.01 -3.59
C HIS A 177 17.89 -4.82 -3.56
N PHE A 178 18.48 -5.00 -4.75
CA PHE A 178 19.67 -5.84 -4.99
C PHE A 178 20.93 -5.12 -4.49
N LEU A 179 21.04 -4.95 -3.18
CA LEU A 179 22.17 -4.27 -2.56
C LEU A 179 23.29 -5.25 -2.17
N VAL A 180 22.91 -6.36 -1.56
CA VAL A 180 23.84 -7.41 -1.12
C VAL A 180 23.77 -8.60 -2.07
N ASP A 181 22.57 -9.10 -2.30
CA ASP A 181 22.26 -10.25 -3.16
C ASP A 181 20.84 -10.17 -3.73
N GLU A 182 20.36 -11.25 -4.33
CA GLU A 182 19.07 -11.41 -5.00
C GLU A 182 17.86 -11.38 -4.04
N ASN A 183 18.08 -11.46 -2.73
CA ASN A 183 17.00 -11.57 -1.74
C ASN A 183 16.44 -10.22 -1.28
N GLY A 184 16.61 -9.18 -2.04
CA GLY A 184 16.07 -7.85 -1.77
C GLY A 184 16.49 -7.28 -0.41
N MET A 185 15.51 -6.85 0.39
CA MET A 185 15.73 -6.38 1.77
C MET A 185 15.89 -7.55 2.76
N ASN A 186 15.64 -8.77 2.32
CA ASN A 186 15.65 -9.98 3.12
C ASN A 186 14.80 -9.86 4.40
N LEU A 187 13.54 -9.47 4.24
CA LEU A 187 12.56 -9.33 5.32
C LEU A 187 12.00 -10.70 5.75
N THR A 188 11.42 -10.75 6.94
CA THR A 188 10.77 -11.97 7.45
C THR A 188 9.53 -12.34 6.65
N TYR A 189 9.23 -13.62 6.53
CA TYR A 189 8.04 -14.10 5.80
C TYR A 189 6.73 -13.65 6.47
N ALA A 190 6.70 -13.54 7.80
CA ALA A 190 5.56 -12.96 8.52
C ALA A 190 5.26 -11.52 8.06
N LEU A 191 6.31 -10.68 7.92
CA LEU A 191 6.15 -9.32 7.45
C LEU A 191 5.75 -9.28 5.97
N LEU A 192 6.40 -10.09 5.11
CA LEU A 192 6.07 -10.15 3.68
C LEU A 192 4.61 -10.60 3.48
N ASN A 193 4.13 -11.59 4.24
CA ASN A 193 2.73 -12.02 4.15
C ASN A 193 1.75 -10.95 4.65
N THR A 194 2.13 -10.19 5.68
CA THR A 194 1.29 -9.10 6.22
C THR A 194 1.01 -8.00 5.20
N ILE A 195 1.94 -7.70 4.29
CA ILE A 195 1.74 -6.70 3.24
C ILE A 195 1.02 -7.23 2.00
N ILE A 196 0.81 -8.53 1.87
CA ILE A 196 0.04 -9.11 0.75
C ILE A 196 -1.45 -8.93 1.03
N LYS A 197 -2.03 -7.84 0.53
CA LYS A 197 -3.46 -7.53 0.71
C LYS A 197 -4.37 -8.52 -0.04
N TYR A 198 -3.93 -9.02 -1.19
CA TYR A 198 -4.71 -9.85 -2.10
C TYR A 198 -3.95 -11.15 -2.42
N PRO A 199 -4.26 -12.29 -1.78
CA PRO A 199 -3.53 -13.54 -1.96
C PRO A 199 -3.95 -14.28 -3.25
N VAL A 200 -4.11 -13.56 -4.36
CA VAL A 200 -4.53 -14.08 -5.67
C VAL A 200 -3.66 -13.52 -6.80
N SER A 201 -3.53 -14.29 -7.87
CA SER A 201 -2.85 -13.86 -9.10
C SER A 201 -3.75 -12.93 -9.95
N SER A 202 -3.17 -12.30 -10.96
CA SER A 202 -3.91 -11.47 -11.92
C SER A 202 -5.00 -12.21 -12.70
N THR A 203 -4.92 -13.54 -12.79
CA THR A 203 -5.95 -14.38 -13.44
C THR A 203 -7.12 -14.75 -12.52
N GLN A 204 -7.00 -14.48 -11.23
CA GLN A 204 -7.97 -14.88 -10.20
C GLN A 204 -8.75 -13.68 -9.62
N ILE A 205 -8.58 -12.50 -10.18
CA ILE A 205 -9.27 -11.29 -9.75
C ILE A 205 -10.77 -11.42 -10.04
N ARG A 206 -11.62 -11.18 -9.02
CA ARG A 206 -13.10 -11.22 -9.10
C ARG A 206 -13.70 -10.16 -8.18
N PRO A 207 -13.67 -8.87 -8.55
CA PRO A 207 -14.16 -7.77 -7.71
C PRO A 207 -15.67 -7.90 -7.39
N GLU A 208 -16.43 -8.53 -8.28
CA GLU A 208 -17.86 -8.78 -8.17
C GLU A 208 -18.22 -9.85 -7.12
N SER A 209 -17.26 -10.65 -6.66
CA SER A 209 -17.48 -11.68 -5.64
C SER A 209 -17.85 -11.09 -4.26
N GLY A 210 -17.52 -9.80 -4.04
CA GLY A 210 -17.64 -9.16 -2.73
C GLY A 210 -16.57 -9.60 -1.71
N ASP A 211 -15.68 -10.53 -2.10
CA ASP A 211 -14.58 -10.98 -1.27
C ASP A 211 -13.37 -10.03 -1.42
N ILE A 212 -12.98 -9.37 -0.34
CA ILE A 212 -11.86 -8.41 -0.38
C ILE A 212 -10.54 -9.03 -0.81
N ARG A 213 -10.38 -10.35 -0.68
CA ARG A 213 -9.16 -11.08 -1.07
C ARG A 213 -8.97 -11.15 -2.59
N GLU A 214 -10.06 -11.08 -3.35
CA GLU A 214 -10.10 -11.27 -4.81
C GLU A 214 -10.25 -9.95 -5.58
N LYS A 215 -10.18 -8.81 -4.88
CA LYS A 215 -10.43 -7.48 -5.46
C LYS A 215 -9.37 -7.06 -6.47
N LYS A 216 -8.11 -7.41 -6.22
CA LYS A 216 -6.93 -7.07 -7.04
C LYS A 216 -5.90 -8.19 -6.96
N MET A 217 -4.82 -8.13 -7.75
CA MET A 217 -3.73 -9.09 -7.65
C MET A 217 -2.77 -8.74 -6.50
N GLY A 218 -2.12 -9.75 -5.91
CA GLY A 218 -1.13 -9.58 -4.84
C GLY A 218 0.30 -9.91 -5.24
N TYR A 219 0.51 -10.56 -6.38
CA TYR A 219 1.84 -10.92 -6.85
C TYR A 219 1.88 -11.11 -8.38
N TYR A 220 3.04 -10.84 -8.97
CA TYR A 220 3.31 -11.11 -10.38
C TYR A 220 3.63 -12.57 -10.64
N PHE A 221 3.49 -13.01 -11.88
CA PHE A 221 3.95 -14.34 -12.32
C PHE A 221 5.41 -14.61 -11.92
N ALA A 222 6.27 -13.61 -12.07
CA ALA A 222 7.67 -13.69 -11.64
C ALA A 222 7.89 -13.88 -10.13
N ASP A 223 6.89 -13.62 -9.31
CA ASP A 223 6.97 -13.66 -7.84
C ASP A 223 6.15 -14.82 -7.25
N ARG A 224 5.57 -15.70 -8.11
CA ARG A 224 4.70 -16.80 -7.70
C ARG A 224 5.39 -17.75 -6.71
N GLU A 225 6.59 -18.23 -7.03
CA GLU A 225 7.31 -19.17 -6.18
C GLU A 225 7.56 -18.60 -4.79
N LEU A 226 7.98 -17.34 -4.73
CA LEU A 226 8.16 -16.65 -3.45
C LEU A 226 6.85 -16.51 -2.67
N PHE A 227 5.75 -16.15 -3.35
CA PHE A 227 4.43 -16.10 -2.74
C PHE A 227 4.03 -17.46 -2.14
N GLU A 228 4.20 -18.53 -2.89
CA GLU A 228 3.91 -19.90 -2.45
C GLU A 228 4.75 -20.29 -1.23
N ASP A 229 6.05 -19.97 -1.23
CA ASP A 229 6.93 -20.18 -0.07
C ASP A 229 6.48 -19.41 1.16
N ILE A 230 6.10 -18.13 1.01
CA ILE A 230 5.63 -17.28 2.11
C ILE A 230 4.35 -17.85 2.73
N VAL A 231 3.35 -18.19 1.91
CA VAL A 231 2.05 -18.65 2.43
C VAL A 231 2.13 -20.07 3.01
N LEU A 232 3.02 -20.92 2.47
CA LEU A 232 3.31 -22.24 3.02
C LEU A 232 3.96 -22.14 4.40
N GLU A 233 4.96 -21.30 4.53
CA GLU A 233 5.70 -21.13 5.78
C GLU A 233 4.84 -20.56 6.89
N THR A 234 4.14 -19.48 6.61
CA THR A 234 3.25 -18.79 7.58
C THR A 234 1.97 -19.57 7.87
N GLY A 235 1.65 -20.57 7.06
CA GLY A 235 0.42 -21.36 7.23
C GLY A 235 -0.86 -20.60 6.87
N ALA A 236 -0.77 -19.45 6.20
CA ALA A 236 -1.93 -18.70 5.76
C ALA A 236 -2.61 -19.34 4.53
N GLY A 237 -1.88 -20.11 3.71
CA GLY A 237 -2.40 -20.68 2.47
C GLY A 237 -2.92 -19.58 1.54
N ASN A 238 -4.04 -19.83 0.86
CA ASN A 238 -4.68 -18.86 -0.03
C ASN A 238 -5.59 -17.86 0.73
N CYS A 239 -5.39 -17.71 2.05
CA CYS A 239 -6.13 -16.78 2.86
C CYS A 239 -5.30 -15.51 3.14
N ARG A 240 -5.99 -14.44 3.49
CA ARG A 240 -5.34 -13.23 3.96
C ARG A 240 -4.71 -13.48 5.33
N HIS A 241 -3.46 -13.05 5.53
CA HIS A 241 -2.83 -13.11 6.85
C HIS A 241 -3.62 -12.28 7.86
N PRO A 242 -3.86 -12.74 9.11
CA PRO A 242 -4.65 -11.98 10.09
C PRO A 242 -4.17 -10.55 10.30
N LEU A 243 -2.85 -10.30 10.30
CA LEU A 243 -2.28 -8.97 10.47
C LEU A 243 -2.56 -8.04 9.27
N THR A 244 -2.87 -8.57 8.09
CA THR A 244 -3.24 -7.76 6.93
C THR A 244 -4.55 -7.01 7.15
N PHE A 245 -5.52 -7.62 7.84
CA PHE A 245 -6.77 -6.93 8.21
C PHE A 245 -6.51 -5.74 9.14
N ILE A 246 -5.57 -5.90 10.08
CA ILE A 246 -5.18 -4.84 11.03
C ILE A 246 -4.44 -3.71 10.31
N LEU A 247 -3.52 -4.06 9.39
CA LEU A 247 -2.81 -3.11 8.56
C LEU A 247 -3.78 -2.29 7.69
N GLU A 248 -4.74 -2.95 7.04
CA GLU A 248 -5.74 -2.29 6.20
C GLU A 248 -6.65 -1.36 7.00
N ALA A 249 -7.06 -1.76 8.21
CA ALA A 249 -7.82 -0.88 9.09
C ALA A 249 -7.01 0.34 9.54
N ALA A 250 -5.70 0.17 9.80
CA ALA A 250 -4.81 1.28 10.13
C ALA A 250 -4.65 2.26 8.96
N ASP A 251 -4.47 1.74 7.74
CA ASP A 251 -4.39 2.51 6.51
C ASP A 251 -5.69 3.30 6.27
N ASP A 252 -6.85 2.63 6.39
CA ASP A 252 -8.16 3.26 6.27
C ASP A 252 -8.40 4.39 7.28
N ILE A 253 -8.01 4.21 8.55
CA ILE A 253 -8.11 5.25 9.57
C ILE A 253 -7.22 6.44 9.21
N ALA A 254 -5.94 6.18 8.87
CA ALA A 254 -4.98 7.21 8.50
C ALA A 254 -5.45 7.98 7.27
N TYR A 255 -5.69 7.27 6.17
CA TYR A 255 -6.07 7.84 4.88
C TYR A 255 -7.34 8.68 4.97
N LYS A 256 -8.45 8.11 5.47
CA LYS A 256 -9.74 8.81 5.50
C LYS A 256 -9.76 10.03 6.42
N THR A 257 -9.03 9.98 7.52
CA THR A 257 -8.97 11.14 8.43
C THR A 257 -8.00 12.21 7.92
N ALA A 258 -6.88 11.82 7.32
CA ALA A 258 -5.92 12.72 6.71
C ALA A 258 -6.52 13.47 5.51
N ASP A 259 -7.27 12.78 4.65
CA ASP A 259 -7.93 13.40 3.50
C ASP A 259 -8.90 14.50 3.92
N ILE A 260 -9.63 14.30 5.02
CA ILE A 260 -10.53 15.34 5.56
C ILE A 260 -9.73 16.54 6.08
N GLU A 261 -8.60 16.31 6.76
CA GLU A 261 -7.74 17.38 7.24
C GLU A 261 -7.13 18.17 6.09
N ASP A 262 -6.54 17.49 5.12
CA ASP A 262 -5.91 18.10 3.96
C ASP A 262 -6.94 18.86 3.11
N ALA A 263 -8.14 18.30 2.92
CA ALA A 263 -9.26 18.97 2.26
C ALA A 263 -9.70 20.25 3.01
N PHE A 264 -9.71 20.20 4.33
CA PHE A 264 -10.04 21.35 5.15
C PHE A 264 -8.97 22.44 5.06
N VAL A 265 -7.70 22.09 5.19
CA VAL A 265 -6.57 23.03 5.09
C VAL A 265 -6.52 23.69 3.71
N LYS A 266 -6.82 22.95 2.64
CA LYS A 266 -6.90 23.47 1.28
C LYS A 266 -8.19 24.23 0.95
N GLY A 267 -9.15 24.27 1.87
CA GLY A 267 -10.43 24.97 1.70
C GLY A 267 -11.44 24.24 0.79
N PHE A 268 -11.21 22.98 0.44
CA PHE A 268 -12.18 22.16 -0.28
C PHE A 268 -13.42 21.83 0.58
N ILE A 269 -13.24 21.74 1.88
CA ILE A 269 -14.32 21.59 2.86
C ILE A 269 -14.21 22.67 3.95
N THR A 270 -15.36 23.03 4.54
CA THR A 270 -15.43 23.95 5.66
C THR A 270 -15.96 23.26 6.92
N TYR A 271 -15.77 23.87 8.08
CA TYR A 271 -16.40 23.38 9.31
C TYR A 271 -17.92 23.17 9.13
N HIS A 272 -18.60 24.12 8.47
CA HIS A 272 -20.05 24.03 8.27
C HIS A 272 -20.45 22.88 7.36
N SER A 273 -19.74 22.71 6.23
CA SER A 273 -20.04 21.60 5.31
C SER A 273 -19.78 20.23 5.95
N LEU A 274 -18.65 20.07 6.66
CA LEU A 274 -18.35 18.83 7.38
C LEU A 274 -19.40 18.53 8.45
N ARG A 275 -19.76 19.52 9.28
CA ARG A 275 -20.82 19.38 10.28
C ARG A 275 -22.13 18.90 9.66
N ASP A 276 -22.53 19.49 8.55
CA ASP A 276 -23.81 19.21 7.92
C ASP A 276 -23.85 17.79 7.32
N GLU A 277 -22.77 17.31 6.73
CA GLU A 277 -22.65 15.91 6.26
C GLU A 277 -22.68 14.92 7.45
N LEU A 278 -21.93 15.19 8.52
CA LEU A 278 -21.97 14.36 9.73
C LEU A 278 -23.35 14.33 10.38
N ARG A 279 -24.12 15.44 10.36
CA ARG A 279 -25.51 15.47 10.85
C ARG A 279 -26.45 14.63 10.01
N LYS A 280 -26.28 14.64 8.69
CA LYS A 280 -27.09 13.77 7.79
C LYS A 280 -26.87 12.30 8.12
N LEU A 281 -25.63 11.88 8.29
CA LEU A 281 -25.29 10.51 8.72
C LEU A 281 -25.97 10.18 10.05
N GLN A 282 -25.70 11.00 11.09
CA GLN A 282 -26.21 10.78 12.44
C GLN A 282 -27.74 10.70 12.51
N ASN A 283 -28.44 11.49 11.67
CA ASN A 283 -29.91 11.45 11.59
C ASN A 283 -30.43 10.20 10.82
N ARG A 284 -29.69 9.73 9.82
CA ARG A 284 -30.02 8.50 9.10
C ARG A 284 -29.90 7.29 10.01
N GLU A 285 -28.84 7.19 10.76
CA GLU A 285 -28.57 6.08 11.68
C GLU A 285 -29.57 6.03 12.85
N LYS A 286 -29.95 7.18 13.39
CA LYS A 286 -31.03 7.24 14.39
C LYS A 286 -32.35 6.63 13.93
N LYS A 287 -32.65 6.70 12.64
CA LYS A 287 -33.88 6.11 12.07
C LYS A 287 -33.78 4.60 11.88
N LEU A 288 -32.56 4.07 11.77
CA LEU A 288 -32.29 2.66 11.51
C LEU A 288 -31.97 1.87 12.80
N ALA A 289 -31.63 2.56 13.90
CA ALA A 289 -31.20 1.92 15.13
C ALA A 289 -32.33 1.13 15.79
N VAL A 290 -32.12 -0.17 15.97
CA VAL A 290 -32.87 -1.01 16.86
C VAL A 290 -32.51 -0.65 18.31
N PRO A 291 -33.47 -0.66 19.28
CA PRO A 291 -33.20 -0.22 20.65
C PRO A 291 -32.05 -0.89 21.40
N GLU A 292 -31.67 -2.10 20.99
CA GLU A 292 -30.58 -2.89 21.59
C GLU A 292 -29.16 -2.51 21.12
N GLN A 293 -29.02 -1.71 20.07
CA GLN A 293 -27.72 -1.19 19.59
C GLN A 293 -27.34 0.16 20.22
N ALA A 294 -27.77 0.43 21.43
CA ALA A 294 -27.61 1.71 22.13
C ALA A 294 -26.14 2.09 22.47
N GLU A 295 -25.15 1.23 22.25
CA GLU A 295 -23.74 1.57 22.47
C GLU A 295 -23.16 2.54 21.42
N TRP A 296 -23.72 2.57 20.21
CA TRP A 296 -23.43 3.58 19.17
C TRP A 296 -23.67 5.02 19.66
N ASN A 297 -24.49 5.22 20.67
CA ASN A 297 -24.76 6.53 21.24
C ASN A 297 -23.56 7.20 21.95
N ARG A 298 -22.39 6.56 22.06
CA ARG A 298 -21.21 7.13 22.76
C ARG A 298 -20.41 8.12 21.90
N PHE A 299 -20.30 7.89 20.59
CA PHE A 299 -19.64 8.83 19.69
C PHE A 299 -20.64 9.38 18.68
N ARG A 300 -21.18 10.56 18.96
CA ARG A 300 -22.03 11.31 18.04
C ARG A 300 -21.15 12.27 17.23
N PRO A 301 -20.74 11.91 15.99
CA PRO A 301 -19.66 12.63 15.30
C PRO A 301 -19.99 14.10 15.05
N ALA A 302 -21.24 14.42 14.66
CA ALA A 302 -21.66 15.80 14.45
C ALA A 302 -21.71 16.63 15.75
N ASP A 303 -22.25 16.03 16.83
CA ASP A 303 -22.37 16.72 18.12
C ASP A 303 -20.99 16.95 18.73
N LYS A 304 -20.05 16.00 18.56
CA LYS A 304 -18.68 16.16 19.03
C LYS A 304 -17.95 17.26 18.29
N LEU A 305 -18.15 17.39 16.98
CA LEU A 305 -17.58 18.51 16.21
C LEU A 305 -18.12 19.86 16.68
N VAL A 306 -19.42 19.94 16.96
CA VAL A 306 -20.07 21.16 17.49
C VAL A 306 -19.55 21.48 18.90
N GLU A 307 -19.46 20.49 19.79
CA GLU A 307 -18.90 20.68 21.14
C GLU A 307 -17.50 21.31 21.10
N LEU A 308 -16.63 20.78 20.21
CA LEU A 308 -15.26 21.29 20.07
C LEU A 308 -15.23 22.73 19.53
N TYR A 309 -16.11 23.03 18.59
CA TYR A 309 -16.25 24.40 18.05
C TYR A 309 -16.70 25.40 19.10
N GLU A 310 -17.74 25.07 19.87
CA GLU A 310 -18.24 25.96 20.94
C GLU A 310 -17.22 26.10 22.08
N ARG A 311 -16.47 25.04 22.40
CA ARG A 311 -15.35 25.13 23.35
C ARG A 311 -14.27 26.08 22.87
N ALA A 312 -13.90 26.03 21.60
CA ALA A 312 -12.91 26.93 21.01
C ALA A 312 -13.35 28.39 21.10
N LYS A 313 -14.61 28.68 20.76
CA LYS A 313 -15.19 30.01 20.89
C LYS A 313 -15.16 30.53 22.33
N LYS A 314 -15.60 29.71 23.30
CA LYS A 314 -15.59 30.05 24.72
C LYS A 314 -14.20 30.36 25.23
N ASN A 315 -13.18 29.68 24.68
CA ASN A 315 -11.79 29.87 25.09
C ASN A 315 -11.06 30.96 24.28
N GLY A 316 -11.76 31.71 23.41
CA GLY A 316 -11.17 32.79 22.63
C GLY A 316 -10.16 32.36 21.58
N VAL A 317 -10.30 31.14 21.03
CA VAL A 317 -9.43 30.65 19.95
C VAL A 317 -9.74 31.41 18.66
N ASP A 318 -8.72 31.98 18.00
CA ASP A 318 -8.88 32.82 16.81
C ASP A 318 -9.58 32.13 15.65
N ASN A 319 -9.28 30.84 15.41
CA ASN A 319 -9.94 30.03 14.39
C ASN A 319 -10.65 28.81 15.01
N PRO A 320 -11.90 28.97 15.50
CA PRO A 320 -12.64 27.88 16.13
C PRO A 320 -12.91 26.69 15.20
N GLY A 321 -13.04 26.94 13.87
CA GLY A 321 -13.26 25.90 12.88
C GLY A 321 -12.06 24.98 12.72
N ASP A 322 -10.88 25.54 12.61
CA ASP A 322 -9.62 24.81 12.52
C ASP A 322 -9.36 23.97 13.78
N TYR A 323 -9.52 24.60 14.95
CA TYR A 323 -9.42 23.90 16.23
C TYR A 323 -10.38 22.71 16.30
N ALA A 324 -11.65 22.93 15.92
CA ALA A 324 -12.68 21.92 16.03
C ALA A 324 -12.41 20.73 15.11
N VAL A 325 -12.05 20.98 13.84
CA VAL A 325 -11.80 19.90 12.85
C VAL A 325 -10.58 19.07 13.24
N LYS A 326 -9.45 19.69 13.56
CA LYS A 326 -8.23 18.97 13.96
C LYS A 326 -8.43 18.12 15.22
N ASN A 327 -9.07 18.68 16.25
CA ASN A 327 -9.34 17.91 17.47
C ASN A 327 -10.40 16.84 17.26
N TRP A 328 -11.36 17.06 16.36
CA TRP A 328 -12.36 16.05 15.99
C TRP A 328 -11.71 14.84 15.32
N ILE A 329 -10.75 15.07 14.40
CA ILE A 329 -9.99 14.00 13.72
C ILE A 329 -9.32 13.10 14.76
N VAL A 330 -8.61 13.65 15.73
CA VAL A 330 -7.97 12.86 16.81
C VAL A 330 -8.99 12.01 17.58
N LYS A 331 -10.18 12.58 17.86
CA LYS A 331 -11.25 11.84 18.54
C LYS A 331 -11.84 10.73 17.65
N ALA A 332 -12.04 11.01 16.37
CA ALA A 332 -12.53 10.05 15.41
C ALA A 332 -11.56 8.87 15.26
N GLN A 333 -10.25 9.14 15.14
CA GLN A 333 -9.22 8.09 15.09
C GLN A 333 -9.28 7.16 16.31
N GLY A 334 -9.38 7.73 17.53
CA GLY A 334 -9.48 6.93 18.76
C GLY A 334 -10.71 6.01 18.77
N VAL A 335 -11.84 6.52 18.28
CA VAL A 335 -13.09 5.74 18.17
C VAL A 335 -12.95 4.63 17.12
N LEU A 336 -12.41 4.94 15.95
CA LEU A 336 -12.19 3.97 14.86
C LEU A 336 -11.22 2.86 15.28
N ILE A 337 -10.15 3.18 16.04
CA ILE A 337 -9.27 2.18 16.64
C ILE A 337 -10.05 1.21 17.55
N GLY A 338 -10.95 1.72 18.39
CA GLY A 338 -11.80 0.90 19.24
C GLY A 338 -12.68 -0.05 18.46
N TYR A 339 -13.34 0.44 17.39
CA TYR A 339 -14.22 -0.39 16.55
C TYR A 339 -13.44 -1.40 15.70
N ALA A 340 -12.29 -1.04 15.14
CA ALA A 340 -11.44 -2.00 14.44
C ALA A 340 -10.94 -3.12 15.37
N THR A 341 -10.59 -2.77 16.62
CA THR A 341 -10.25 -3.76 17.65
C THR A 341 -11.41 -4.70 17.95
N SER A 342 -12.61 -4.17 18.13
CA SER A 342 -13.82 -4.95 18.34
C SER A 342 -14.16 -5.83 17.12
N GLY A 343 -14.06 -5.29 15.90
CA GLY A 343 -14.29 -6.03 14.66
C GLY A 343 -13.38 -7.25 14.55
N PHE A 344 -12.07 -7.07 14.76
CA PHE A 344 -11.12 -8.19 14.77
C PHE A 344 -11.45 -9.23 15.84
N THR A 345 -11.72 -8.79 17.08
CA THR A 345 -11.96 -9.69 18.21
C THR A 345 -13.28 -10.45 18.06
N SER A 346 -14.32 -9.82 17.52
CA SER A 346 -15.63 -10.46 17.29
C SER A 346 -15.56 -11.52 16.18
N HIS A 347 -14.78 -11.26 15.13
CA HIS A 347 -14.59 -12.18 14.01
C HIS A 347 -13.30 -13.01 14.09
N TYR A 348 -12.70 -13.12 15.30
CA TYR A 348 -11.43 -13.80 15.50
C TYR A 348 -11.38 -15.19 14.88
N ASP A 349 -12.38 -16.02 15.15
CA ASP A 349 -12.43 -17.40 14.66
C ASP A 349 -12.57 -17.45 13.13
N GLU A 350 -13.37 -16.57 12.53
CA GLU A 350 -13.53 -16.49 11.09
C GLU A 350 -12.23 -16.05 10.39
N ILE A 351 -11.52 -15.07 10.97
CA ILE A 351 -10.22 -14.58 10.50
C ILE A 351 -9.19 -15.70 10.60
N MET A 352 -9.09 -16.38 11.76
CA MET A 352 -8.11 -17.45 11.98
C MET A 352 -8.43 -18.72 11.18
N ASN A 353 -9.68 -18.94 10.79
CA ASN A 353 -10.08 -20.01 9.87
C ASN A 353 -9.98 -19.60 8.39
N GLY A 354 -9.63 -18.34 8.07
CA GLY A 354 -9.46 -17.83 6.71
C GLY A 354 -10.75 -17.67 5.92
N VAL A 355 -11.91 -17.59 6.60
CA VAL A 355 -13.22 -17.45 5.96
C VAL A 355 -13.80 -16.04 6.01
N TYR A 356 -13.19 -15.13 6.77
CA TYR A 356 -13.61 -13.73 6.84
C TYR A 356 -13.31 -13.00 5.51
N LYS A 357 -14.31 -12.26 4.98
CA LYS A 357 -14.30 -11.73 3.61
C LYS A 357 -14.41 -10.22 3.49
N THR A 358 -14.60 -9.52 4.61
CA THR A 358 -14.84 -8.07 4.66
C THR A 358 -13.74 -7.34 5.44
N ASP A 359 -13.83 -6.01 5.55
CA ASP A 359 -12.95 -5.21 6.39
C ASP A 359 -13.37 -5.22 7.86
N LEU A 360 -12.51 -4.75 8.77
CA LEU A 360 -12.78 -4.76 10.20
C LEU A 360 -13.86 -3.75 10.67
N PHE A 361 -14.32 -2.87 9.80
CA PHE A 361 -15.39 -1.92 10.10
C PHE A 361 -16.77 -2.44 9.67
N ALA A 362 -16.81 -3.46 8.79
CA ALA A 362 -18.07 -4.07 8.38
C ALA A 362 -18.85 -4.57 9.58
N ASP A 363 -20.16 -4.36 9.54
CA ASP A 363 -21.10 -4.71 10.63
C ASP A 363 -20.81 -4.08 11.99
N THR A 364 -19.89 -3.07 12.03
CA THR A 364 -19.65 -2.27 13.23
C THR A 364 -20.40 -0.94 13.16
N PRO A 365 -20.67 -0.29 14.30
CA PRO A 365 -21.22 1.06 14.31
C PRO A 365 -20.39 2.11 13.59
N ALA A 366 -19.11 1.87 13.33
CA ALA A 366 -18.22 2.81 12.61
C ALA A 366 -18.34 2.72 11.09
N GLU A 367 -18.97 1.68 10.54
CA GLU A 367 -19.05 1.46 9.08
C GLU A 367 -19.62 2.67 8.33
N GLY A 368 -20.70 3.25 8.84
CA GLY A 368 -21.33 4.43 8.25
C GLY A 368 -20.41 5.66 8.25
N LEU A 369 -19.65 5.86 9.34
CA LEU A 369 -18.69 6.96 9.44
C LEU A 369 -17.53 6.77 8.47
N VAL A 370 -16.95 5.59 8.42
CA VAL A 370 -15.84 5.25 7.51
C VAL A 370 -16.22 5.44 6.04
N LYS A 371 -17.44 5.01 5.66
CA LYS A 371 -18.00 5.24 4.32
C LYS A 371 -18.18 6.72 4.02
N LEU A 372 -18.78 7.48 4.96
CA LEU A 372 -19.00 8.91 4.78
C LEU A 372 -17.71 9.69 4.58
N LEU A 373 -16.67 9.41 5.37
CA LEU A 373 -15.38 10.09 5.23
C LEU A 373 -14.80 9.88 3.83
N GLY A 374 -14.85 8.64 3.31
CA GLY A 374 -14.44 8.34 1.94
C GLY A 374 -15.31 9.04 0.87
N GLU A 375 -16.62 9.12 1.07
CA GLU A 375 -17.54 9.84 0.17
C GLU A 375 -17.25 11.35 0.12
N ILE A 376 -16.96 11.96 1.27
CA ILE A 376 -16.59 13.39 1.35
C ILE A 376 -15.28 13.62 0.61
N ALA A 377 -14.24 12.83 0.87
CA ALA A 377 -12.95 12.95 0.19
C ALA A 377 -13.12 12.77 -1.33
N CYS A 378 -13.85 11.75 -1.76
CA CYS A 378 -14.12 11.51 -3.17
C CYS A 378 -14.81 12.70 -3.84
N LYS A 379 -15.87 13.23 -3.21
CA LYS A 379 -16.69 14.31 -3.78
C LYS A 379 -15.97 15.65 -3.78
N CYS A 380 -15.29 15.97 -2.70
CA CYS A 380 -14.74 17.32 -2.49
C CYS A 380 -13.31 17.48 -3.00
N VAL A 381 -12.52 16.40 -2.99
CA VAL A 381 -11.10 16.43 -3.37
C VAL A 381 -10.91 15.78 -4.72
N PHE A 382 -11.08 14.45 -4.80
CA PHE A 382 -10.69 13.66 -5.98
C PHE A 382 -11.46 13.99 -7.26
N LYS A 383 -12.69 14.54 -7.16
CA LYS A 383 -13.48 14.99 -8.32
C LYS A 383 -13.37 16.49 -8.58
N SER A 384 -12.36 17.16 -8.03
CA SER A 384 -12.13 18.59 -8.29
C SER A 384 -11.43 18.82 -9.62
N GLU A 385 -11.74 19.95 -10.29
CA GLU A 385 -11.09 20.34 -11.54
C GLU A 385 -9.57 20.47 -11.39
N THR A 386 -9.11 20.88 -10.21
CA THR A 386 -7.68 21.00 -9.90
C THR A 386 -7.00 19.64 -9.97
N ILE A 387 -7.58 18.61 -9.37
CA ILE A 387 -7.05 17.26 -9.43
C ILE A 387 -7.09 16.71 -10.85
N TYR A 388 -8.20 16.85 -11.56
CA TYR A 388 -8.30 16.39 -12.96
C TYR A 388 -7.23 17.01 -13.88
N ARG A 389 -6.91 18.29 -13.69
CA ARG A 389 -5.83 18.93 -14.45
C ARG A 389 -4.44 18.36 -14.10
N MET A 390 -4.23 17.94 -12.86
CA MET A 390 -2.99 17.28 -12.45
C MET A 390 -2.91 15.89 -13.06
N GLU A 391 -3.95 15.08 -12.94
CA GLU A 391 -4.04 13.73 -13.49
C GLU A 391 -3.76 13.68 -14.99
N VAL A 392 -4.32 14.60 -15.76
CA VAL A 392 -4.05 14.70 -17.22
C VAL A 392 -2.57 14.96 -17.50
N LYS A 393 -1.91 15.83 -16.72
CA LYS A 393 -0.45 16.08 -16.87
C LYS A 393 0.38 14.86 -16.53
N GLU A 394 -0.01 14.15 -15.51
CA GLU A 394 0.67 12.94 -15.01
C GLU A 394 0.56 11.80 -16.01
N ALA A 395 -0.63 11.59 -16.61
CA ALA A 395 -0.83 10.63 -17.68
C ALA A 395 0.12 10.90 -18.85
N VAL A 396 0.19 12.15 -19.31
CA VAL A 396 1.08 12.53 -20.42
C VAL A 396 2.55 12.26 -20.07
N MET A 397 2.97 12.55 -18.84
CA MET A 397 4.34 12.29 -18.42
C MET A 397 4.65 10.79 -18.37
N LEU A 398 3.78 9.99 -17.80
CA LEU A 398 3.97 8.54 -17.69
C LEU A 398 3.90 7.85 -19.05
N ASP A 399 2.92 8.20 -19.89
CA ASP A 399 2.81 7.68 -21.26
C ASP A 399 4.11 7.89 -22.03
N ASN A 400 4.64 9.12 -22.01
CA ASN A 400 5.88 9.44 -22.70
C ASN A 400 7.08 8.66 -22.17
N LEU A 401 7.20 8.52 -20.84
CA LEU A 401 8.27 7.73 -20.24
C LEU A 401 8.13 6.24 -20.60
N MET A 402 6.93 5.69 -20.52
CA MET A 402 6.65 4.30 -20.92
C MET A 402 7.04 4.06 -22.39
N ASP A 403 6.61 4.93 -23.32
CA ASP A 403 6.91 4.80 -24.76
C ASP A 403 8.42 4.76 -25.02
N ARG A 404 9.16 5.69 -24.40
CA ARG A 404 10.62 5.80 -24.62
C ARG A 404 11.38 4.60 -24.07
N PHE A 405 11.07 4.17 -22.85
CA PHE A 405 11.80 3.08 -22.21
C PHE A 405 11.38 1.72 -22.77
N MET A 406 10.11 1.52 -23.09
CA MET A 406 9.62 0.24 -23.56
C MET A 406 10.24 -0.16 -24.90
N GLY A 407 10.32 0.78 -25.84
CA GLY A 407 10.96 0.52 -27.15
C GLY A 407 12.42 0.08 -27.03
N ALA A 408 13.17 0.65 -26.10
CA ALA A 408 14.57 0.28 -25.85
C ALA A 408 14.68 -1.07 -25.13
N ILE A 409 13.81 -1.30 -24.14
CA ILE A 409 13.96 -2.45 -23.24
C ILE A 409 13.52 -3.78 -23.89
N ILE A 410 12.59 -3.74 -24.84
CA ILE A 410 12.21 -4.92 -25.63
C ILE A 410 13.43 -5.52 -26.34
N LYS A 411 14.35 -4.69 -26.81
CA LYS A 411 15.60 -5.10 -27.51
C LYS A 411 16.76 -5.38 -26.55
N TYR A 412 16.67 -4.90 -25.31
CA TYR A 412 17.73 -5.05 -24.34
C TYR A 412 17.99 -6.52 -24.04
N ASP A 413 19.28 -6.93 -24.03
CA ASP A 413 19.71 -8.29 -23.73
C ASP A 413 19.11 -9.35 -24.69
N ASP A 414 18.75 -8.95 -25.90
CA ASP A 414 18.32 -9.82 -26.99
C ASP A 414 19.47 -10.04 -27.98
N PRO A 415 19.97 -11.26 -28.14
CA PRO A 415 21.11 -11.53 -29.02
C PRO A 415 20.85 -11.20 -30.50
N ALA A 416 19.58 -11.21 -30.93
CA ALA A 416 19.17 -10.98 -32.32
C ALA A 416 18.93 -9.49 -32.63
N GLN A 417 18.93 -8.62 -31.62
CA GLN A 417 18.65 -7.18 -31.79
C GLN A 417 19.76 -6.34 -31.19
N LYS A 418 20.05 -5.22 -31.86
CA LYS A 418 21.03 -4.23 -31.36
C LYS A 418 20.30 -2.95 -30.98
N LEU A 419 20.67 -2.43 -29.83
CA LEU A 419 20.26 -1.08 -29.41
C LEU A 419 20.96 -0.03 -30.29
N ASN A 420 20.25 1.00 -30.70
CA ASN A 420 20.86 2.19 -31.26
C ASN A 420 21.42 3.08 -30.13
N SER A 421 22.16 4.12 -30.49
CA SER A 421 22.88 4.96 -29.53
C SER A 421 21.96 5.72 -28.54
N ILE A 422 20.69 5.98 -28.91
CA ILE A 422 19.69 6.61 -28.02
C ILE A 422 19.13 5.55 -27.07
N GLU A 423 18.79 4.38 -27.58
CA GLU A 423 18.28 3.26 -26.79
C GLU A 423 19.30 2.81 -25.71
N GLU A 424 20.60 2.76 -26.06
CA GLU A 424 21.68 2.47 -25.09
C GLU A 424 21.68 3.48 -23.94
N ARG A 425 21.52 4.78 -24.26
CA ARG A 425 21.45 5.83 -23.23
C ARG A 425 20.20 5.70 -22.36
N LEU A 426 19.03 5.42 -22.94
CA LEU A 426 17.82 5.19 -22.18
C LEU A 426 17.97 4.01 -21.21
N VAL A 427 18.52 2.89 -21.67
CA VAL A 427 18.83 1.73 -20.79
C VAL A 427 19.83 2.10 -19.70
N SER A 428 20.77 3.02 -19.96
CA SER A 428 21.74 3.44 -18.96
C SER A 428 21.13 4.20 -17.78
N PHE A 429 19.95 4.84 -17.95
CA PHE A 429 19.24 5.53 -16.87
C PHE A 429 18.61 4.56 -15.87
N ILE A 430 18.28 3.34 -16.30
CA ILE A 430 17.74 2.31 -15.41
C ILE A 430 18.81 1.93 -14.36
N SER A 431 18.40 1.91 -13.11
CA SER A 431 19.28 1.58 -11.98
C SER A 431 20.05 0.27 -12.20
N ASN A 432 21.33 0.28 -11.88
CA ASN A 432 22.15 -0.93 -11.96
C ASN A 432 21.63 -2.05 -11.06
N ASN A 433 21.00 -1.75 -9.93
CA ASN A 433 20.40 -2.76 -9.07
C ASN A 433 19.24 -3.46 -9.76
N TYR A 434 18.37 -2.72 -10.46
CA TYR A 434 17.26 -3.32 -11.22
C TYR A 434 17.77 -4.16 -12.40
N LYS A 435 18.79 -3.69 -13.10
CA LYS A 435 19.44 -4.49 -14.18
C LYS A 435 20.13 -5.75 -13.64
N LYS A 436 20.72 -5.69 -12.45
CA LYS A 436 21.29 -6.88 -11.79
C LYS A 436 20.19 -7.88 -11.41
N ALA A 437 19.11 -7.41 -10.79
CA ALA A 437 17.96 -8.24 -10.46
C ALA A 437 17.39 -8.92 -11.71
N TYR A 438 17.18 -8.14 -12.79
CA TYR A 438 16.75 -8.69 -14.09
C TYR A 438 17.69 -9.81 -14.56
N ARG A 439 19.01 -9.55 -14.67
CA ARG A 439 19.96 -10.54 -15.19
C ARG A 439 19.98 -11.82 -14.36
N TYR A 440 19.94 -11.69 -13.05
CA TYR A 440 19.91 -12.84 -12.14
C TYR A 440 18.67 -13.71 -12.40
N HIS A 441 17.47 -13.11 -12.45
CA HIS A 441 16.24 -13.86 -12.67
C HIS A 441 16.00 -14.28 -14.14
N ALA A 442 16.69 -13.69 -15.10
CA ALA A 442 16.62 -14.03 -16.51
C ALA A 442 17.62 -15.12 -16.91
N GLU A 443 18.63 -15.43 -16.09
CA GLU A 443 19.66 -16.41 -16.39
C GLU A 443 19.06 -17.81 -16.56
N GLY A 444 19.34 -18.47 -17.68
CA GLY A 444 18.83 -19.81 -18.00
C GLY A 444 17.34 -19.89 -18.33
N GLN A 445 16.63 -18.76 -18.34
CA GLN A 445 15.19 -18.75 -18.59
C GLN A 445 14.83 -18.72 -20.08
N PRO A 446 13.64 -19.24 -20.46
CA PRO A 446 13.11 -19.14 -21.82
C PRO A 446 13.02 -17.70 -22.31
N ASP A 447 13.16 -17.49 -23.61
CA ASP A 447 13.20 -16.16 -24.21
C ASP A 447 11.95 -15.31 -23.92
N ILE A 448 10.77 -15.92 -23.96
CA ILE A 448 9.50 -15.23 -23.65
C ILE A 448 9.43 -14.80 -22.19
N TYR A 449 9.92 -15.61 -21.25
CA TYR A 449 10.00 -15.21 -19.85
C TYR A 449 11.01 -14.09 -19.64
N ARG A 450 12.14 -14.11 -20.34
CA ARG A 450 13.13 -13.02 -20.36
C ARG A 450 12.50 -11.72 -20.91
N LEU A 451 11.69 -11.81 -21.97
CA LEU A 451 10.91 -10.68 -22.50
C LEU A 451 9.96 -10.12 -21.43
N TYR A 452 9.19 -10.97 -20.76
CA TYR A 452 8.31 -10.56 -19.67
C TYR A 452 9.07 -9.82 -18.57
N LEU A 453 10.22 -10.33 -18.14
CA LEU A 453 11.08 -9.67 -17.13
C LEU A 453 11.64 -8.33 -17.63
N ARG A 454 11.91 -8.18 -18.94
CA ARG A 454 12.28 -6.90 -19.55
C ARG A 454 11.16 -5.87 -19.48
N LEU A 455 9.93 -6.27 -19.76
CA LEU A 455 8.77 -5.38 -19.62
C LEU A 455 8.58 -4.96 -18.15
N LEU A 456 8.69 -5.90 -17.20
CA LEU A 456 8.68 -5.59 -15.77
C LEU A 456 9.81 -4.64 -15.37
N LEU A 457 10.99 -4.72 -15.98
CA LEU A 457 12.10 -3.82 -15.67
C LEU A 457 11.76 -2.35 -15.93
N VAL A 458 10.89 -2.05 -16.91
CA VAL A 458 10.39 -0.68 -17.15
C VAL A 458 9.44 -0.25 -16.03
N THR A 459 8.47 -1.10 -15.66
CA THR A 459 7.57 -0.78 -14.56
C THR A 459 8.31 -0.65 -13.23
N ASP A 460 9.29 -1.52 -12.97
CA ASP A 460 10.18 -1.45 -11.81
C ASP A 460 10.91 -0.10 -11.74
N TYR A 461 11.44 0.36 -12.88
CA TYR A 461 12.15 1.62 -12.95
C TYR A 461 11.23 2.83 -12.73
N ILE A 462 10.07 2.84 -13.39
CA ILE A 462 9.09 3.92 -13.24
C ILE A 462 8.56 3.96 -11.81
N CYS A 463 8.17 2.83 -11.22
CA CYS A 463 7.70 2.77 -9.84
C CYS A 463 8.78 3.15 -8.82
N GLY A 464 10.04 2.97 -9.18
CA GLY A 464 11.17 3.45 -8.38
C GLY A 464 11.39 4.97 -8.41
N MET A 465 10.72 5.72 -9.30
CA MET A 465 10.86 7.18 -9.38
C MET A 465 10.08 7.87 -8.28
N THR A 466 10.53 9.07 -7.91
CA THR A 466 9.73 10.05 -7.18
C THR A 466 8.95 10.92 -8.17
N ASP A 467 7.92 11.62 -7.72
CA ASP A 467 7.10 12.49 -8.56
C ASP A 467 7.94 13.58 -9.23
N SER A 468 8.81 14.24 -8.45
CA SER A 468 9.70 15.27 -8.97
C SER A 468 10.72 14.71 -9.96
N TYR A 469 11.23 13.49 -9.73
CA TYR A 469 12.16 12.85 -10.65
C TYR A 469 11.49 12.47 -11.97
N ALA A 470 10.29 11.87 -11.92
CA ALA A 470 9.52 11.52 -13.12
C ALA A 470 9.23 12.76 -13.98
N LYS A 471 8.77 13.85 -13.34
CA LYS A 471 8.54 15.14 -14.01
C LYS A 471 9.82 15.67 -14.65
N ARG A 472 10.93 15.73 -13.91
CA ARG A 472 12.21 16.24 -14.43
C ARG A 472 12.70 15.41 -15.60
N LEU A 473 12.69 14.07 -15.48
CA LEU A 473 13.11 13.18 -16.55
C LEU A 473 12.27 13.37 -17.82
N TYR A 474 10.95 13.50 -17.65
CA TYR A 474 10.05 13.83 -18.78
C TYR A 474 10.46 15.15 -19.45
N GLN A 475 10.73 16.21 -18.68
CA GLN A 475 11.14 17.51 -19.22
C GLN A 475 12.49 17.40 -19.96
N GLU A 476 13.48 16.76 -19.38
CA GLU A 476 14.80 16.53 -19.98
C GLU A 476 14.70 15.76 -21.30
N LEU A 477 13.93 14.66 -21.33
CA LEU A 477 13.77 13.84 -22.54
C LEU A 477 12.99 14.52 -23.66
N ASN A 478 12.19 15.54 -23.36
CA ASN A 478 11.42 16.33 -24.33
C ASN A 478 12.01 17.72 -24.59
N ALA A 479 13.25 17.99 -24.13
CA ALA A 479 13.92 19.27 -24.27
C ALA A 479 13.09 20.48 -23.77
N ILE A 480 12.28 20.28 -22.72
CA ILE A 480 11.49 21.33 -22.09
C ILE A 480 12.40 21.98 -21.02
N MET A 481 12.69 23.27 -21.18
CA MET A 481 13.45 23.99 -20.14
C MET A 481 12.67 24.04 -18.85
N ALA A 482 13.35 23.75 -17.73
CA ALA A 482 12.77 23.73 -16.39
C ALA A 482 12.50 25.14 -15.85
#